data_6c58e47e85d56e84259b3d86cab2e164
#
_entry.id   6c58e47e85d56e84259b3d86cab2e164
#
_cell.length_a   1.000
_cell.length_b   1.000
_cell.length_c   1.000
_cell.angle_alpha   90.00
_cell.angle_beta   90.00
_cell.angle_gamma   90.00
#
_symmetry.space_group_name_H-M   'P 1'
#
loop_
_entity.id
_entity.type
_entity.pdbx_description
1 polymer ?
#
loop_
_entity_poly.entity_id
_entity_poly.type
_entity_poly.pdbx_seq_one_letter_code
_entity_poly.pdbx_strand_id
1 'polypeptide(L)'
;MIKTSKPGRDGTIRVTFALPVDEPGGAVSVVGSFNDWDPLAHPLRPRANNTRSAAVTVRPGSTLHFRYLAEGGLWFDDETVTAPDGEDVSITV
;
A
#
# COMPACT_ATOMS: atom_id res chain seq x y z
N MET A 1 -4.96 0.04 -6.17
CA MET A 1 -4.07 -0.48 -7.24
C MET A 1 -2.64 -0.54 -6.74
N ILE A 2 -1.93 -1.58 -7.09
CA ILE A 2 -0.56 -1.76 -6.64
C ILE A 2 0.33 -1.92 -7.88
N LYS A 3 1.45 -1.18 -7.89
CA LYS A 3 2.42 -1.24 -8.98
C LYS A 3 3.79 -1.59 -8.42
N THR A 4 4.53 -2.42 -9.14
CA THR A 4 5.90 -2.77 -8.79
C THR A 4 6.84 -2.34 -9.90
N SER A 5 8.02 -1.83 -9.53
CA SER A 5 9.05 -1.48 -10.48
C SER A 5 9.92 -2.70 -10.80
N LYS A 6 10.76 -2.57 -11.84
CA LYS A 6 11.86 -3.51 -12.06
C LYS A 6 12.94 -3.30 -10.98
N PRO A 7 13.76 -4.34 -10.67
CA PRO A 7 14.86 -4.16 -9.74
C PRO A 7 15.78 -3.02 -10.17
N GLY A 8 16.12 -2.15 -9.22
CA GLY A 8 17.07 -1.07 -9.44
C GLY A 8 18.51 -1.54 -9.36
N ARG A 9 19.46 -0.58 -9.37
CA ARG A 9 20.88 -0.86 -9.30
C ARG A 9 21.30 -1.58 -8.02
N ASP A 10 20.58 -1.30 -6.93
CA ASP A 10 20.81 -1.92 -5.62
C ASP A 10 20.06 -3.25 -5.46
N GLY A 11 19.34 -3.70 -6.50
CA GLY A 11 18.55 -4.92 -6.46
C GLY A 11 17.21 -4.79 -5.76
N THR A 12 16.80 -3.59 -5.35
CA THR A 12 15.51 -3.40 -4.68
C THR A 12 14.38 -3.11 -5.66
N ILE A 13 13.16 -3.36 -5.22
CA ILE A 13 11.93 -3.12 -5.98
C ILE A 13 11.12 -2.04 -5.24
N ARG A 14 10.58 -1.09 -6.02
CA ARG A 14 9.67 -0.08 -5.50
C ARG A 14 8.24 -0.58 -5.66
N VAL A 15 7.51 -0.64 -4.55
CA VAL A 15 6.09 -1.00 -4.54
C VAL A 15 5.28 0.24 -4.27
N THR A 16 4.37 0.59 -5.17
CA THR A 16 3.52 1.77 -5.06
C THR A 16 2.08 1.35 -4.80
N PHE A 17 1.50 1.87 -3.72
CA PHE A 17 0.09 1.68 -3.37
C PHE A 17 -0.67 2.92 -3.81
N ALA A 18 -1.68 2.75 -4.66
CA ALA A 18 -2.43 3.87 -5.22
C ALA A 18 -3.94 3.66 -5.08
N LEU A 19 -4.63 4.75 -4.78
CA LEU A 19 -6.09 4.78 -4.65
C LEU A 19 -6.63 6.05 -5.32
N PRO A 20 -7.93 6.09 -5.66
CA PRO A 20 -8.58 7.36 -6.02
C PRO A 20 -8.46 8.38 -4.90
N VAL A 21 -8.36 9.66 -5.26
CA VAL A 21 -8.10 10.74 -4.28
C VAL A 21 -9.28 10.98 -3.35
N ASP A 22 -10.48 10.58 -3.74
CA ASP A 22 -11.73 10.85 -3.02
C ASP A 22 -12.47 9.58 -2.54
N GLU A 23 -11.87 8.40 -2.70
CA GLU A 23 -12.50 7.14 -2.28
C GLU A 23 -11.55 6.31 -1.39
N PRO A 24 -11.78 6.27 -0.08
CA PRO A 24 -12.73 7.09 0.69
C PRO A 24 -12.25 8.52 0.84
N GLY A 25 -13.16 9.43 1.19
CA GLY A 25 -12.80 10.80 1.50
C GLY A 25 -11.93 10.87 2.76
N GLY A 26 -11.15 11.95 2.89
CA GLY A 26 -10.26 12.14 4.03
C GLY A 26 -8.90 11.44 3.84
N ALA A 27 -8.07 11.49 4.87
CA ALA A 27 -6.73 10.94 4.83
C ALA A 27 -6.75 9.40 4.85
N VAL A 28 -5.85 8.78 4.09
CA VAL A 28 -5.67 7.32 4.08
C VAL A 28 -4.18 7.01 4.14
N SER A 29 -3.83 6.00 4.93
CA SER A 29 -2.47 5.48 5.01
C SER A 29 -2.43 4.01 4.63
N VAL A 30 -1.30 3.54 4.08
CA VAL A 30 -1.06 2.12 3.92
C VAL A 30 -0.27 1.64 5.14
N VAL A 31 -0.76 0.57 5.78
CA VAL A 31 -0.21 0.04 7.03
C VAL A 31 0.08 -1.44 6.82
N GLY A 32 1.27 -1.88 7.16
CA GLY A 32 1.64 -3.26 6.91
C GLY A 32 2.93 -3.71 7.56
N SER A 33 3.33 -4.93 7.23
CA SER A 33 4.52 -5.56 7.77
C SER A 33 5.81 -4.82 7.45
N PHE A 34 5.81 -4.01 6.40
CA PHE A 34 6.97 -3.24 5.95
C PHE A 34 7.20 -1.95 6.77
N ASN A 35 6.27 -1.56 7.62
CA ASN A 35 6.38 -0.37 8.47
C ASN A 35 5.95 -0.63 9.91
N ASP A 36 6.04 -1.88 10.36
CA ASP A 36 5.64 -2.29 11.72
C ASP A 36 4.20 -1.93 12.07
N TRP A 37 3.33 -1.92 11.06
CA TRP A 37 1.91 -1.56 11.20
C TRP A 37 1.70 -0.15 11.79
N ASP A 38 2.66 0.77 11.52
CA ASP A 38 2.58 2.15 11.96
C ASP A 38 1.61 2.94 11.07
N PRO A 39 0.48 3.43 11.60
CA PRO A 39 -0.50 4.16 10.79
C PRO A 39 -0.03 5.53 10.32
N LEU A 40 1.11 6.02 10.81
CA LEU A 40 1.64 7.33 10.45
C LEU A 40 2.82 7.26 9.49
N ALA A 41 3.32 6.05 9.19
CA ALA A 41 4.56 5.91 8.42
C ALA A 41 4.38 6.18 6.92
N HIS A 42 3.25 5.77 6.33
CA HIS A 42 3.04 5.87 4.89
C HIS A 42 1.67 6.42 4.53
N PRO A 43 1.43 7.73 4.77
CA PRO A 43 0.19 8.36 4.29
C PRO A 43 0.21 8.43 2.76
N LEU A 44 -0.93 8.16 2.14
CA LEU A 44 -1.07 8.33 0.70
C LEU A 44 -1.14 9.82 0.38
N ARG A 45 -0.33 10.24 -0.58
CA ARG A 45 -0.24 11.66 -0.97
C ARG A 45 -0.88 11.89 -2.33
N PRO A 46 -1.58 13.02 -2.52
CA PRO A 46 -2.18 13.34 -3.82
C PRO A 46 -1.13 13.37 -4.93
N ARG A 47 -1.52 12.83 -6.09
CA ARG A 47 -0.70 12.81 -7.31
C ARG A 47 -1.52 13.36 -8.47
N ALA A 48 -0.93 13.41 -9.66
CA ALA A 48 -1.65 13.74 -10.89
C ALA A 48 -2.74 12.68 -11.16
N ASN A 49 -3.68 12.99 -12.07
CA ASN A 49 -4.76 12.08 -12.49
C ASN A 49 -5.73 11.67 -11.39
N ASN A 50 -5.97 12.56 -10.42
CA ASN A 50 -6.93 12.31 -9.33
C ASN A 50 -6.62 11.04 -8.53
N THR A 51 -5.35 10.72 -8.37
CA THR A 51 -4.90 9.60 -7.54
C THR A 51 -4.10 10.09 -6.34
N ARG A 52 -3.95 9.22 -5.37
CA ARG A 52 -3.04 9.39 -4.25
C ARG A 52 -2.25 8.10 -4.06
N SER A 53 -1.01 8.20 -3.62
CA SER A 53 -0.14 7.04 -3.52
C SER A 53 0.92 7.18 -2.45
N ALA A 54 1.45 6.03 -2.04
CA ALA A 54 2.65 5.92 -1.22
C ALA A 54 3.48 4.75 -1.76
N ALA A 55 4.80 4.84 -1.61
CA ALA A 55 5.70 3.81 -2.11
C ALA A 55 6.63 3.33 -1.01
N VAL A 56 6.97 2.05 -1.07
CA VAL A 56 7.98 1.43 -0.21
C VAL A 56 8.99 0.72 -1.09
N THR A 57 10.23 0.59 -0.57
CA THR A 57 11.31 -0.11 -1.26
C THR A 57 11.60 -1.40 -0.52
N VAL A 58 11.57 -2.53 -1.24
CA VAL A 58 11.75 -3.85 -0.65
C VAL A 58 12.65 -4.71 -1.54
N ARG A 59 13.13 -5.82 -1.00
CA ARG A 59 13.92 -6.78 -1.78
C ARG A 59 13.01 -7.71 -2.58
N PRO A 60 13.45 -8.15 -3.77
CA PRO A 60 12.72 -9.16 -4.54
C PRO A 60 12.46 -10.42 -3.71
N GLY A 61 11.30 -11.03 -3.87
CA GLY A 61 10.88 -12.20 -3.11
C GLY A 61 10.23 -11.88 -1.78
N SER A 62 10.13 -10.60 -1.41
CA SER A 62 9.46 -10.19 -0.18
C SER A 62 7.96 -10.39 -0.27
N THR A 63 7.35 -10.85 0.83
CA THR A 63 5.89 -10.91 0.97
C THR A 63 5.47 -9.77 1.89
N LEU A 64 4.57 -8.92 1.40
CA LEU A 64 4.09 -7.75 2.14
C LEU A 64 2.65 -8.00 2.57
N HIS A 65 2.38 -7.94 3.87
CA HIS A 65 1.02 -7.94 4.41
C HIS A 65 0.64 -6.49 4.66
N PHE A 66 -0.54 -6.06 4.20
CA PHE A 66 -0.92 -4.66 4.34
C PHE A 66 -2.44 -4.48 4.36
N ARG A 67 -2.86 -3.33 4.88
CA ARG A 67 -4.23 -2.83 4.78
C ARG A 67 -4.19 -1.31 4.67
N TYR A 68 -5.29 -0.73 4.25
CA TYR A 68 -5.45 0.72 4.29
C TYR A 68 -6.19 1.14 5.54
N LEU A 69 -5.76 2.26 6.12
CA LEU A 69 -6.43 2.87 7.26
C LEU A 69 -6.91 4.26 6.86
N ALA A 70 -8.23 4.43 6.82
CA ALA A 70 -8.86 5.71 6.52
C ALA A 70 -9.07 6.54 7.79
N GLU A 71 -9.29 7.84 7.60
CA GLU A 71 -9.62 8.76 8.68
C GLU A 71 -10.80 8.24 9.48
N GLY A 72 -10.74 8.38 10.80
CA GLY A 72 -11.76 7.85 11.70
C GLY A 72 -11.55 6.39 12.12
N GLY A 73 -10.42 5.78 11.75
CA GLY A 73 -10.09 4.42 12.16
C GLY A 73 -10.72 3.33 11.31
N LEU A 74 -11.13 3.65 10.08
CA LEU A 74 -11.73 2.67 9.17
C LEU A 74 -10.65 1.89 8.42
N TRP A 75 -10.59 0.58 8.65
CA TRP A 75 -9.67 -0.31 7.94
C TRP A 75 -10.36 -0.91 6.71
N PHE A 76 -9.65 -0.99 5.59
CA PHE A 76 -10.16 -1.64 4.38
C PHE A 76 -9.03 -2.24 3.54
N ASP A 77 -9.39 -3.16 2.66
CA ASP A 77 -8.43 -3.88 1.82
C ASP A 77 -8.43 -3.33 0.39
N ASP A 78 -7.35 -3.60 -0.36
CA ASP A 78 -7.25 -3.24 -1.76
C ASP A 78 -8.12 -4.17 -2.59
N GLU A 79 -9.03 -3.61 -3.39
CA GLU A 79 -9.96 -4.37 -4.22
C GLU A 79 -9.28 -5.17 -5.33
N THR A 80 -8.06 -4.80 -5.69
CA THR A 80 -7.31 -5.46 -6.77
C THR A 80 -6.52 -6.67 -6.28
N VAL A 81 -6.52 -6.93 -4.98
CA VAL A 81 -5.79 -8.05 -4.39
C VAL A 81 -6.74 -8.95 -3.60
N THR A 82 -6.68 -10.26 -3.88
CA THR A 82 -7.51 -11.23 -3.19
C THR A 82 -6.80 -11.72 -1.94
N ALA A 83 -7.52 -11.69 -0.80
CA ALA A 83 -7.02 -12.23 0.46
C ALA A 83 -7.69 -13.57 0.77
N PRO A 84 -6.99 -14.53 1.39
CA PRO A 84 -7.64 -15.70 1.98
C PRO A 84 -8.61 -15.29 3.09
N ASP A 85 -9.63 -16.11 3.33
CA ASP A 85 -10.64 -15.83 4.34
C ASP A 85 -10.00 -15.62 5.71
N GLY A 86 -10.33 -14.47 6.34
CA GLY A 86 -9.87 -14.16 7.68
C GLY A 86 -8.41 -13.73 7.80
N GLU A 87 -7.70 -13.57 6.68
CA GLU A 87 -6.31 -13.14 6.69
C GLU A 87 -6.15 -11.74 6.09
N ASP A 88 -5.04 -11.09 6.43
CA ASP A 88 -4.66 -9.81 5.81
C ASP A 88 -4.32 -10.02 4.34
N VAL A 89 -4.56 -8.99 3.55
CA VAL A 89 -4.15 -8.97 2.15
C VAL A 89 -2.61 -9.01 2.08
N SER A 90 -2.09 -9.85 1.20
CA SER A 90 -0.64 -9.93 0.99
C SER A 90 -0.29 -9.99 -0.48
N ILE A 91 0.91 -9.48 -0.80
CA ILE A 91 1.51 -9.57 -2.13
C ILE A 91 2.95 -10.06 -1.99
N THR A 92 3.42 -10.81 -3.00
CA THR A 92 4.82 -11.21 -3.10
C THR A 92 5.43 -10.55 -4.32
N VAL A 93 6.55 -9.93 -4.15
CA VAL A 93 7.23 -9.15 -5.21
C VAL A 93 8.58 -9.71 -5.61
#